data_abd0c2d397da345b2dd7e44d5af5f3bd
#
_entry.id   abd0c2d397da345b2dd7e44d5af5f3bd
#
_cell.length_a   1.000
_cell.length_b   1.000
_cell.length_c   1.000
_cell.angle_alpha   90.00
_cell.angle_beta   90.00
_cell.angle_gamma   90.00
#
_symmetry.space_group_name_H-M   'P 1'
#
loop_
_entity.id
_entity.type
_entity.pdbx_description
1 polymer ?
#
loop_
_entity_poly.entity_id
_entity_poly.type
_entity_poly.pdbx_seq_one_letter_code
_entity_poly.pdbx_strand_id
1 'polypeptide(L)'
;MKYLHTMIRVHDLDATLRFFCEGLGLREARRMDNEAGKYTLVFLSAPESPESEIELTYNWGSTEDYGSARNFGHLAFRVDDIYA
;
A
#
# COMPACT_ATOMS: atom_id res chain seq x y z
N MET A 1 -21.32 -0.18 -0.88
CA MET A 1 -19.92 -0.54 -1.23
C MET A 1 -19.00 0.57 -0.78
N LYS A 2 -17.88 0.21 -0.20
CA LYS A 2 -16.92 1.20 0.27
C LYS A 2 -15.52 0.85 -0.25
N TYR A 3 -14.86 1.83 -0.86
CA TYR A 3 -13.48 1.69 -1.27
C TYR A 3 -12.58 1.60 -0.04
N LEU A 4 -11.67 0.64 0.01
CA LEU A 4 -10.72 0.50 1.12
C LEU A 4 -9.34 0.98 0.74
N HIS A 5 -8.73 0.36 -0.26
CA HIS A 5 -7.38 0.76 -0.63
C HIS A 5 -6.97 0.22 -2.00
N THR A 6 -5.89 0.79 -2.53
CA THR A 6 -5.18 0.28 -3.70
C THR A 6 -3.83 -0.21 -3.20
N MET A 7 -3.45 -1.43 -3.53
CA MET A 7 -2.16 -1.99 -3.13
C MET A 7 -1.18 -1.97 -4.28
N ILE A 8 0.03 -1.50 -3.98
CA ILE A 8 1.15 -1.57 -4.93
C ILE A 8 2.35 -2.22 -4.24
N ARG A 9 3.12 -2.97 -5.00
CA ARG A 9 4.36 -3.58 -4.51
C ARG A 9 5.51 -2.63 -4.73
N VAL A 10 6.38 -2.50 -3.74
CA VAL A 10 7.51 -1.57 -3.80
C VAL A 10 8.81 -2.32 -3.53
N HIS A 11 9.85 -1.92 -4.23
CA HIS A 11 11.17 -2.51 -4.11
C HIS A 11 11.99 -1.79 -3.02
N ASP A 12 11.91 -0.48 -2.98
CA ASP A 12 12.64 0.36 -2.03
C ASP A 12 11.62 1.13 -1.20
N LEU A 13 11.31 0.60 -0.01
CA LEU A 13 10.28 1.20 0.83
C LEU A 13 10.64 2.63 1.26
N ASP A 14 11.90 2.85 1.65
CA ASP A 14 12.31 4.18 2.10
C ASP A 14 12.21 5.22 1.00
N ALA A 15 12.65 4.89 -0.21
CA ALA A 15 12.54 5.80 -1.34
C ALA A 15 11.09 6.09 -1.70
N THR A 16 10.24 5.05 -1.65
CA THR A 16 8.81 5.20 -1.94
C THR A 16 8.14 6.09 -0.90
N LEU A 17 8.46 5.91 0.38
CA LEU A 17 7.91 6.74 1.44
C LEU A 17 8.35 8.19 1.29
N ARG A 18 9.60 8.43 0.91
CA ARG A 18 10.06 9.80 0.64
C ARG A 18 9.24 10.43 -0.47
N PHE A 19 8.96 9.69 -1.53
CA PHE A 19 8.17 10.22 -2.63
C PHE A 19 6.75 10.57 -2.19
N PHE A 20 6.04 9.63 -1.57
CA PHE A 20 4.65 9.85 -1.20
C PHE A 20 4.49 10.80 -0.02
N CYS A 21 5.35 10.71 0.99
CA CYS A 21 5.18 11.52 2.20
C CYS A 21 5.84 12.88 2.08
N GLU A 22 7.11 12.92 1.71
CA GLU A 22 7.82 14.20 1.59
C GLU A 22 7.49 14.91 0.28
N GLY A 23 7.37 14.17 -0.81
CA GLY A 23 7.07 14.72 -2.12
C GLY A 23 5.62 15.15 -2.28
N LEU A 24 4.68 14.25 -1.99
CA LEU A 24 3.25 14.50 -2.22
C LEU A 24 2.48 14.90 -0.97
N GLY A 25 3.08 14.76 0.20
CA GLY A 25 2.42 15.19 1.44
C GLY A 25 1.43 14.18 2.02
N LEU A 26 1.51 12.91 1.61
CA LEU A 26 0.69 11.89 2.25
C LEU A 26 1.23 11.58 3.64
N ARG A 27 0.38 10.98 4.48
CA ARG A 27 0.74 10.59 5.84
C ARG A 27 0.65 9.09 6.01
N GLU A 28 1.56 8.55 6.80
CA GLU A 28 1.50 7.14 7.17
C GLU A 28 0.41 6.97 8.21
N ALA A 29 -0.64 6.21 7.85
CA ALA A 29 -1.76 5.96 8.75
C ALA A 29 -1.47 4.81 9.70
N ARG A 30 -0.86 3.73 9.19
CA ARG A 30 -0.51 2.57 10.00
C ARG A 30 0.51 1.72 9.26
N ARG A 31 1.15 0.85 10.02
CA ARG A 31 2.19 -0.03 9.47
C ARG A 31 2.08 -1.40 10.14
N MET A 32 2.37 -2.46 9.39
CA MET A 32 2.35 -3.81 9.91
C MET A 32 3.48 -4.63 9.30
N ASP A 33 4.25 -5.30 10.17
CA ASP A 33 5.25 -6.27 9.74
C ASP A 33 4.68 -7.67 9.93
N ASN A 34 4.94 -8.55 8.97
CA ASN A 34 4.55 -9.96 9.06
C ASN A 34 5.80 -10.81 8.89
N GLU A 35 6.30 -11.35 10.00
CA GLU A 35 7.54 -12.13 9.97
C GLU A 35 7.36 -13.48 9.29
N ALA A 36 6.20 -14.10 9.44
CA ALA A 36 5.93 -15.39 8.81
C ALA A 36 5.90 -15.25 7.30
N GLY A 37 5.28 -14.18 6.79
CA GLY A 37 5.21 -13.91 5.36
C GLY A 37 6.39 -13.11 4.82
N LYS A 38 7.24 -12.59 5.70
CA LYS A 38 8.40 -11.78 5.32
C LYS A 38 8.02 -10.56 4.51
N TYR A 39 7.07 -9.78 5.02
CA TYR A 39 6.66 -8.55 4.34
C TYR A 39 6.26 -7.46 5.33
N THR A 40 6.30 -6.23 4.85
CA THR A 40 5.84 -5.04 5.58
C THR A 40 4.77 -4.36 4.75
N LEU A 41 3.67 -3.98 5.42
CA LEU A 41 2.60 -3.20 4.82
C LEU A 41 2.63 -1.80 5.43
N VAL A 42 2.56 -0.78 4.58
CA VAL A 42 2.46 0.60 5.04
C VAL A 42 1.26 1.24 4.35
N PHE A 43 0.35 1.78 5.14
CA PHE A 43 -0.87 2.41 4.63
C PHE A 43 -0.73 3.92 4.70
N LEU A 44 -0.89 4.57 3.55
CA LEU A 44 -0.76 6.02 3.42
C LEU A 44 -2.09 6.64 3.02
N SER A 45 -2.33 7.87 3.44
CA SER A 45 -3.50 8.60 2.98
C SER A 45 -3.17 10.09 2.90
N ALA A 46 -3.90 10.80 2.03
CA ALA A 46 -3.82 12.24 1.99
C ALA A 46 -4.56 12.81 3.20
N PRO A 47 -4.06 13.92 3.81
CA PRO A 47 -4.72 14.49 4.99
C PRO A 47 -6.19 14.84 4.77
N GLU A 48 -6.55 15.20 3.54
CA GLU A 48 -7.93 15.59 3.22
C GLU A 48 -8.82 14.40 2.85
N SER A 49 -8.24 13.20 2.72
CA SER A 49 -8.97 11.98 2.36
C SER A 49 -8.46 10.81 3.20
N PRO A 50 -8.59 10.90 4.54
CA PRO A 50 -7.99 9.89 5.42
C PRO A 50 -8.60 8.49 5.26
N GLU A 51 -9.79 8.38 4.68
CA GLU A 51 -10.47 7.11 4.47
C GLU A 51 -10.03 6.41 3.17
N SER A 52 -9.27 7.08 2.31
CA SER A 52 -8.82 6.52 1.04
C SER A 52 -7.34 6.22 1.12
N GLU A 53 -6.99 4.94 1.23
CA GLU A 53 -5.63 4.55 1.51
C GLU A 53 -4.91 3.94 0.30
N ILE A 54 -3.60 4.15 0.27
CA ILE A 54 -2.70 3.41 -0.62
C ILE A 54 -1.93 2.45 0.28
N GLU A 55 -1.95 1.16 -0.06
CA GLU A 55 -1.21 0.15 0.69
C GLU A 55 0.09 -0.16 -0.06
N LEU A 56 1.22 0.10 0.59
CA LEU A 56 2.52 -0.28 0.06
C LEU A 56 2.90 -1.63 0.62
N THR A 57 3.24 -2.57 -0.25
CA THR A 57 3.68 -3.90 0.16
C THR A 57 5.16 -4.05 -0.17
N TYR A 58 5.97 -4.22 0.88
CA TYR A 58 7.39 -4.47 0.73
C TYR A 58 7.70 -5.90 1.13
N ASN A 59 8.14 -6.71 0.17
CA ASN A 59 8.50 -8.11 0.40
C ASN A 59 9.99 -8.17 0.76
N TRP A 60 10.30 -8.62 1.96
CA TRP A 60 11.67 -8.64 2.49
C TRP A 60 12.58 -9.50 1.63
N GLY A 61 13.74 -8.96 1.32
CA GLY A 61 14.75 -9.69 0.57
C GLY A 61 14.45 -9.88 -0.90
N SER A 62 13.35 -9.34 -1.39
CA SER A 62 13.03 -9.41 -2.82
C SER A 62 13.99 -8.56 -3.63
N THR A 63 14.50 -9.14 -4.73
CA THR A 63 15.31 -8.40 -5.69
C THR A 63 14.54 -8.14 -6.97
N GLU A 64 13.24 -8.43 -6.97
CA GLU A 64 12.41 -8.23 -8.15
C GLU A 64 12.27 -6.74 -8.48
N ASP A 65 12.49 -6.42 -9.76
CA ASP A 65 12.21 -5.08 -10.26
C ASP A 65 10.78 -5.08 -10.74
N TYR A 66 9.91 -4.40 -10.00
CA TYR A 66 8.48 -4.42 -10.31
C TYR A 66 8.13 -3.63 -11.58
N GLY A 67 8.93 -2.62 -11.93
CA GLY A 67 8.74 -1.89 -13.17
C GLY A 67 7.28 -1.67 -13.52
N SER A 68 6.84 -2.29 -14.63
CA SER A 68 5.46 -2.21 -15.08
C SER A 68 4.70 -3.53 -14.93
N ALA A 69 5.35 -4.62 -14.48
CA ALA A 69 4.73 -5.95 -14.50
C ALA A 69 3.99 -6.30 -13.22
N ARG A 70 4.65 -6.27 -12.07
CA ARG A 70 4.08 -6.73 -10.81
C ARG A 70 3.94 -5.64 -9.76
N ASN A 71 4.09 -4.41 -10.19
CA ASN A 71 3.96 -3.26 -9.29
C ASN A 71 2.54 -3.14 -8.76
N PHE A 72 1.54 -3.17 -9.66
CA PHE A 72 0.15 -3.09 -9.22
C PHE A 72 -0.26 -4.38 -8.52
N GLY A 73 -0.91 -4.23 -7.38
CA GLY A 73 -1.38 -5.37 -6.60
C GLY A 73 -2.88 -5.58 -6.75
N HIS A 74 -3.70 -4.75 -6.08
CA HIS A 74 -5.14 -4.96 -6.08
C HIS A 74 -5.88 -3.70 -5.65
N LEU A 75 -7.19 -3.71 -5.92
CA LEU A 75 -8.14 -2.76 -5.37
C LEU A 75 -9.00 -3.50 -4.36
N ALA A 76 -9.33 -2.85 -3.25
CA ALA A 76 -10.15 -3.47 -2.20
C ALA A 76 -11.38 -2.63 -1.91
N PHE A 77 -12.53 -3.28 -1.88
CA PHE A 77 -13.81 -2.64 -1.57
C PHE A 77 -14.53 -3.46 -0.49
N ARG A 78 -15.21 -2.76 0.41
CA ARG A 78 -16.07 -3.40 1.39
C ARG A 78 -17.50 -3.38 0.87
N VAL A 79 -18.17 -4.52 0.95
CA VAL A 79 -19.59 -4.63 0.60
C VAL A 79 -20.30 -5.30 1.76
N ASP A 80 -21.62 -5.04 1.87
CA ASP A 80 -22.42 -5.63 2.95
C ASP A 80 -22.64 -7.12 2.71
N ASP A 81 -22.92 -7.48 1.47
CA ASP A 81 -23.15 -8.89 1.10
C ASP A 81 -22.65 -9.11 -0.32
N ILE A 82 -21.57 -9.90 -0.42
CA ILE A 82 -20.92 -10.14 -1.70
C ILE A 82 -21.82 -10.94 -2.67
N TYR A 83 -22.83 -11.62 -2.14
CA TYR A 83 -23.75 -12.43 -2.92
C TYR A 83 -25.07 -11.71 -3.24
N ALA A 84 -25.20 -10.49 -2.78
CA ALA A 84 -26.40 -9.67 -3.05
C ALA A 84 -26.26 -8.91 -4.41
#